data_c6acaf10526df07bb7dbca16b4c29485
#
_entry.id   c6acaf10526df07bb7dbca16b4c29485
#
_cell.length_a   1.000
_cell.length_b   1.000
_cell.length_c   1.000
_cell.angle_alpha   90.00
_cell.angle_beta   90.00
_cell.angle_gamma   90.00
#
_symmetry.space_group_name_H-M   'P 1'
#
loop_
_entity.id
_entity.type
_entity.pdbx_description
1 polymer ?
#
loop_
_entity_poly.entity_id
_entity_poly.type
_entity_poly.pdbx_seq_one_letter_code
_entity_poly.pdbx_strand_id
1 'polypeptide(L)'
;MWAGTRTMSHPRTRFAFAGRLIVQAVLADLLSAGLKGRLLLIGSSAGGAGVMLHADSARRALRAHGVRVAALADSGWFLDRPARARRPPAVTIARLGHSHWRGSPPNSCIREHASEPWLCYFGYHLYPHIRTPLFVFQYLFDSAQLAAEGVRAPRTRSQWDSVHASGAAMRASLSPVRATFAPACVAHGALARPEWLSINVSGVSLPRAIACWERRVSGVRGRGACAPRRLVERCSWPQCNGSCPRLRDPRTGEEVALASLLQSFGLDVRGAAAAMGLDARALTRMSRAELLPLLAPHT
;
A
#
# COMPACT_ATOMS: atom_id res chain seq x y z
N MET A 1 17.95 1.17 -7.00
CA MET A 1 16.53 0.85 -6.77
C MET A 1 15.91 0.32 -8.05
N TRP A 2 14.63 -0.10 -8.02
CA TRP A 2 13.95 -0.81 -9.13
C TRP A 2 14.01 -0.11 -10.50
N ALA A 3 13.90 1.23 -10.56
CA ALA A 3 13.97 1.99 -11.81
C ALA A 3 15.38 2.26 -12.31
N GLY A 4 16.42 1.85 -11.58
CA GLY A 4 17.81 2.19 -11.88
C GLY A 4 18.37 1.47 -13.10
N THR A 5 19.17 2.19 -13.85
CA THR A 5 19.90 1.69 -15.05
C THR A 5 21.43 1.86 -14.93
N ARG A 6 21.91 2.25 -13.76
CA ARG A 6 23.33 2.46 -13.50
C ARG A 6 24.04 1.12 -13.27
N THR A 7 24.85 0.69 -14.22
CA THR A 7 25.66 -0.53 -14.14
C THR A 7 27.00 -0.31 -13.46
N MET A 8 27.56 0.90 -13.58
CA MET A 8 28.81 1.24 -12.88
C MET A 8 28.51 1.74 -11.47
N SER A 9 29.41 1.45 -10.54
CA SER A 9 29.30 1.90 -9.17
C SER A 9 29.19 3.42 -9.07
N HIS A 10 28.27 3.89 -8.24
CA HIS A 10 28.15 5.31 -7.95
C HIS A 10 29.38 5.78 -7.13
N PRO A 11 30.05 6.88 -7.48
CA PRO A 11 31.33 7.29 -6.86
C PRO A 11 31.27 7.39 -5.33
N ARG A 12 30.15 7.86 -4.76
CA ARG A 12 30.01 8.04 -3.30
C ARG A 12 29.52 6.79 -2.56
N THR A 13 28.66 5.97 -3.19
CA THR A 13 28.04 4.83 -2.49
C THR A 13 28.68 3.51 -2.83
N ARG A 14 29.47 3.45 -3.89
CA ARG A 14 30.07 2.23 -4.48
C ARG A 14 29.06 1.15 -4.88
N PHE A 15 27.76 1.48 -4.95
CA PHE A 15 26.71 0.57 -5.40
C PHE A 15 26.34 0.83 -6.86
N ALA A 16 26.09 -0.24 -7.61
CA ALA A 16 25.38 -0.21 -8.86
C ALA A 16 23.85 -0.17 -8.59
N PHE A 17 23.12 0.52 -9.45
CA PHE A 17 21.66 0.64 -9.34
C PHE A 17 21.02 0.12 -10.62
N ALA A 18 21.07 -1.18 -10.84
CA ALA A 18 20.69 -1.85 -12.08
C ALA A 18 19.31 -2.54 -12.01
N GLY A 19 18.43 -2.15 -11.08
CA GLY A 19 17.18 -2.84 -10.83
C GLY A 19 16.31 -3.03 -12.07
N ARG A 20 16.23 -2.03 -12.95
CA ARG A 20 15.50 -2.16 -14.21
C ARG A 20 16.09 -3.22 -15.13
N LEU A 21 17.42 -3.25 -15.25
CA LEU A 21 18.13 -4.20 -16.11
C LEU A 21 17.99 -5.63 -15.56
N ILE A 22 18.04 -5.78 -14.23
CA ILE A 22 17.82 -7.08 -13.56
C ILE A 22 16.42 -7.59 -13.85
N VAL A 23 15.39 -6.76 -13.72
CA VAL A 23 14.01 -7.17 -14.05
C VAL A 23 13.90 -7.59 -15.52
N GLN A 24 14.56 -6.87 -16.44
CA GLN A 24 14.57 -7.23 -17.86
C GLN A 24 15.27 -8.58 -18.10
N ALA A 25 16.42 -8.82 -17.48
CA ALA A 25 17.14 -10.09 -17.55
C ALA A 25 16.29 -11.26 -17.04
N VAL A 26 15.67 -11.10 -15.85
CA VAL A 26 14.77 -12.14 -15.29
C VAL A 26 13.61 -12.45 -16.23
N LEU A 27 13.01 -11.46 -16.89
CA LEU A 27 11.95 -11.71 -17.85
C LEU A 27 12.45 -12.47 -19.08
N ALA A 28 13.67 -12.20 -19.55
CA ALA A 28 14.31 -12.93 -20.65
C ALA A 28 14.62 -14.38 -20.25
N ASP A 29 15.15 -14.60 -19.04
CA ASP A 29 15.43 -15.94 -18.50
C ASP A 29 14.14 -16.76 -18.35
N LEU A 30 13.06 -16.16 -17.88
CA LEU A 30 11.76 -16.83 -17.79
C LEU A 30 11.24 -17.27 -19.18
N LEU A 31 11.43 -16.46 -20.21
CA LEU A 31 11.09 -16.83 -21.59
C LEU A 31 11.95 -17.99 -22.07
N SER A 32 13.26 -17.93 -21.83
CA SER A 32 14.19 -19.02 -22.17
C SER A 32 13.87 -20.30 -21.42
N ALA A 33 13.35 -20.22 -20.20
CA ALA A 33 12.85 -21.32 -19.40
C ALA A 33 11.44 -21.84 -19.84
N GLY A 34 10.87 -21.28 -20.91
CA GLY A 34 9.62 -21.74 -21.47
C GLY A 34 8.36 -21.10 -20.90
N LEU A 35 8.44 -19.89 -20.32
CA LEU A 35 7.26 -19.15 -19.84
C LEU A 35 6.21 -19.01 -20.94
N LYS A 36 4.99 -19.48 -20.66
CA LYS A 36 3.82 -19.39 -21.54
C LYS A 36 2.58 -18.95 -20.77
N GLY A 37 1.57 -18.46 -21.48
CA GLY A 37 0.25 -18.17 -20.92
C GLY A 37 0.18 -16.88 -20.16
N ARG A 38 0.50 -16.85 -18.86
CA ARG A 38 0.32 -15.65 -18.00
C ARG A 38 1.45 -15.46 -17.02
N LEU A 39 1.81 -14.20 -16.80
CA LEU A 39 2.68 -13.74 -15.73
C LEU A 39 1.91 -12.80 -14.81
N LEU A 40 1.92 -13.08 -13.52
CA LEU A 40 1.50 -12.14 -12.49
C LEU A 40 2.73 -11.55 -11.81
N LEU A 41 2.94 -10.25 -12.01
CA LEU A 41 4.03 -9.51 -11.39
C LEU A 41 3.56 -8.98 -10.04
N ILE A 42 4.17 -9.46 -8.94
CA ILE A 42 3.78 -9.10 -7.57
C ILE A 42 4.97 -8.47 -6.85
N GLY A 43 4.69 -7.49 -5.99
CA GLY A 43 5.70 -6.91 -5.13
C GLY A 43 5.10 -6.17 -3.95
N SER A 44 5.81 -6.18 -2.82
CA SER A 44 5.40 -5.50 -1.59
C SER A 44 6.32 -4.33 -1.28
N SER A 45 5.77 -3.26 -0.70
CA SER A 45 6.52 -2.06 -0.29
C SER A 45 7.26 -1.42 -1.48
N ALA A 46 8.57 -1.25 -1.39
CA ALA A 46 9.39 -0.82 -2.51
C ALA A 46 9.25 -1.72 -3.74
N GLY A 47 8.98 -3.03 -3.55
CA GLY A 47 8.66 -3.97 -4.60
C GLY A 47 7.31 -3.67 -5.26
N GLY A 48 6.30 -3.24 -4.51
CA GLY A 48 5.02 -2.79 -5.05
C GLY A 48 5.17 -1.55 -5.94
N ALA A 49 5.98 -0.58 -5.53
CA ALA A 49 6.37 0.54 -6.40
C ALA A 49 7.13 0.05 -7.65
N GLY A 50 8.04 -0.91 -7.48
CA GLY A 50 8.75 -1.55 -8.58
C GLY A 50 7.83 -2.22 -9.59
N VAL A 51 6.80 -2.94 -9.10
CA VAL A 51 5.77 -3.54 -9.95
C VAL A 51 5.07 -2.50 -10.82
N MET A 52 4.64 -1.39 -10.24
CA MET A 52 3.99 -0.31 -10.98
C MET A 52 4.92 0.29 -12.05
N LEU A 53 6.21 0.47 -11.74
CA LEU A 53 7.21 1.00 -12.67
C LEU A 53 7.48 0.07 -13.84
N HIS A 54 7.37 -1.24 -13.65
CA HIS A 54 7.75 -2.26 -14.64
C HIS A 54 6.59 -2.94 -15.35
N ALA A 55 5.35 -2.82 -14.85
CA ALA A 55 4.19 -3.54 -15.38
C ALA A 55 4.03 -3.42 -16.90
N ASP A 56 4.08 -2.20 -17.43
CA ASP A 56 3.91 -1.96 -18.87
C ASP A 56 5.13 -2.37 -19.70
N SER A 57 6.33 -2.26 -19.16
CA SER A 57 7.54 -2.75 -19.84
C SER A 57 7.57 -4.27 -19.93
N ALA A 58 7.20 -4.96 -18.85
CA ALA A 58 7.04 -6.41 -18.83
C ALA A 58 5.97 -6.86 -19.83
N ARG A 59 4.81 -6.20 -19.84
CA ARG A 59 3.75 -6.50 -20.81
C ARG A 59 4.20 -6.33 -22.26
N ARG A 60 4.95 -5.26 -22.57
CA ARG A 60 5.49 -5.06 -23.92
C ARG A 60 6.49 -6.13 -24.31
N ALA A 61 7.44 -6.45 -23.43
CA ALA A 61 8.47 -7.46 -23.69
C ALA A 61 7.86 -8.85 -23.92
N LEU A 62 6.83 -9.22 -23.18
CA LEU A 62 6.25 -10.57 -23.21
C LEU A 62 5.13 -10.75 -24.24
N ARG A 63 4.60 -9.64 -24.77
CA ARG A 63 3.48 -9.67 -25.74
C ARG A 63 3.80 -10.46 -27.02
N ALA A 64 5.00 -10.28 -27.57
CA ALA A 64 5.44 -10.97 -28.78
C ALA A 64 5.50 -12.51 -28.59
N HIS A 65 5.65 -12.97 -27.35
CA HIS A 65 5.68 -14.38 -26.95
C HIS A 65 4.32 -14.93 -26.51
N GLY A 66 3.23 -14.19 -26.73
CA GLY A 66 1.88 -14.61 -26.36
C GLY A 66 1.61 -14.62 -24.85
N VAL A 67 2.52 -14.10 -24.01
CA VAL A 67 2.35 -14.08 -22.55
C VAL A 67 1.55 -12.86 -22.14
N ARG A 68 0.46 -13.07 -21.40
CA ARG A 68 -0.37 -12.02 -20.81
C ARG A 68 0.19 -11.62 -19.45
N VAL A 69 0.33 -10.32 -19.20
CA VAL A 69 0.86 -9.79 -17.93
C VAL A 69 -0.24 -9.07 -17.16
N ALA A 70 -0.33 -9.35 -15.88
CA ALA A 70 -1.08 -8.61 -14.88
C ALA A 70 -0.15 -8.25 -13.71
N ALA A 71 -0.53 -7.28 -12.90
CA ALA A 71 0.32 -6.74 -11.85
C ALA A 71 -0.45 -6.57 -10.55
N LEU A 72 0.20 -6.84 -9.40
CA LEU A 72 -0.34 -6.61 -8.06
C LEU A 72 0.68 -5.86 -7.22
N ALA A 73 0.34 -4.65 -6.80
CA ALA A 73 1.14 -3.83 -5.91
C ALA A 73 0.60 -3.91 -4.49
N ASP A 74 1.40 -4.45 -3.57
CA ASP A 74 1.11 -4.51 -2.15
C ASP A 74 1.86 -3.39 -1.43
N SER A 75 1.14 -2.48 -0.78
CA SER A 75 1.69 -1.39 0.05
C SER A 75 2.81 -0.59 -0.63
N GLY A 76 2.72 -0.44 -1.94
CA GLY A 76 3.66 0.32 -2.76
C GLY A 76 3.14 1.68 -3.22
N TRP A 77 1.93 2.04 -2.82
CA TRP A 77 1.24 3.29 -3.18
C TRP A 77 1.64 4.42 -2.22
N PHE A 78 2.89 4.88 -2.34
CA PHE A 78 3.39 5.97 -1.51
C PHE A 78 2.87 7.33 -1.98
N LEU A 79 2.76 8.28 -1.03
CA LEU A 79 2.39 9.67 -1.26
C LEU A 79 3.59 10.59 -1.00
N ASP A 80 3.69 11.68 -1.73
CA ASP A 80 4.72 12.72 -1.59
C ASP A 80 4.38 13.78 -0.54
N ARG A 81 3.72 13.36 0.53
CA ARG A 81 3.30 14.25 1.62
C ARG A 81 4.50 14.88 2.35
N PRO A 82 4.32 16.10 2.89
CA PRO A 82 5.37 16.76 3.67
C PRO A 82 5.72 15.93 4.91
N ALA A 83 7.01 15.84 5.21
CA ALA A 83 7.49 15.23 6.43
C ALA A 83 7.44 16.22 7.59
N ARG A 84 7.02 15.74 8.77
CA ARG A 84 7.22 16.43 10.05
C ARG A 84 8.58 16.07 10.62
N ALA A 85 9.20 16.98 11.32
CA ALA A 85 10.54 16.84 11.91
C ALA A 85 11.71 16.86 10.89
N ARG A 86 12.93 16.65 11.39
CA ARG A 86 14.21 16.77 10.67
C ARG A 86 14.45 15.74 9.54
N ARG A 87 13.44 15.02 9.09
CA ARG A 87 13.58 14.03 8.00
C ARG A 87 13.33 14.72 6.66
N PRO A 88 14.11 14.38 5.63
CA PRO A 88 13.82 14.86 4.29
C PRO A 88 12.45 14.29 3.83
N PRO A 89 11.58 15.10 3.22
CA PRO A 89 10.35 14.65 2.62
C PRO A 89 10.57 13.51 1.62
N ALA A 90 9.59 12.63 1.44
CA ALA A 90 9.67 11.52 0.48
C ALA A 90 10.01 12.00 -0.93
N VAL A 91 9.49 13.16 -1.35
CA VAL A 91 9.79 13.79 -2.63
C VAL A 91 11.28 14.15 -2.77
N THR A 92 11.92 14.64 -1.72
CA THR A 92 13.37 14.95 -1.74
C THR A 92 14.19 13.67 -1.92
N ILE A 93 13.81 12.59 -1.22
CA ILE A 93 14.46 11.27 -1.37
C ILE A 93 14.26 10.74 -2.79
N ALA A 94 13.06 10.86 -3.35
CA ALA A 94 12.76 10.43 -4.72
C ALA A 94 13.57 11.21 -5.75
N ARG A 95 13.68 12.54 -5.59
CA ARG A 95 14.47 13.43 -6.46
C ARG A 95 15.96 13.05 -6.47
N LEU A 96 16.56 12.93 -5.27
CA LEU A 96 17.96 12.51 -5.14
C LEU A 96 18.18 11.12 -5.70
N GLY A 97 17.28 10.20 -5.39
CA GLY A 97 17.32 8.83 -5.89
C GLY A 97 17.21 8.76 -7.41
N HIS A 98 16.33 9.53 -8.02
CA HIS A 98 16.18 9.59 -9.49
C HIS A 98 17.52 9.87 -10.17
N SER A 99 18.24 10.89 -9.71
CA SER A 99 19.57 11.24 -10.21
C SER A 99 20.61 10.15 -9.94
N HIS A 100 20.70 9.67 -8.69
CA HIS A 100 21.69 8.66 -8.30
C HIS A 100 21.50 7.31 -9.01
N TRP A 101 20.25 6.89 -9.20
CA TRP A 101 19.94 5.61 -9.84
C TRP A 101 19.99 5.66 -11.36
N ARG A 102 20.08 6.84 -11.97
CA ARG A 102 19.74 7.06 -13.38
C ARG A 102 18.37 6.47 -13.66
N GLY A 103 17.40 6.87 -12.85
CA GLY A 103 16.06 6.27 -12.85
C GLY A 103 15.34 6.52 -14.16
N SER A 104 14.61 5.51 -14.63
CA SER A 104 13.85 5.59 -15.89
C SER A 104 12.40 5.14 -15.64
N PRO A 105 11.55 6.01 -15.07
CA PRO A 105 10.11 5.78 -15.01
C PRO A 105 9.50 5.72 -16.43
N PRO A 106 8.21 5.34 -16.56
CA PRO A 106 7.52 5.35 -17.85
C PRO A 106 7.56 6.73 -18.55
N ASN A 107 7.92 6.73 -19.82
CA ASN A 107 8.09 7.97 -20.60
C ASN A 107 6.84 8.86 -20.64
N SER A 108 5.63 8.28 -20.61
CA SER A 108 4.38 9.04 -20.58
C SER A 108 4.25 9.86 -19.29
N CYS A 109 4.63 9.29 -18.15
CA CYS A 109 4.64 9.99 -16.88
C CYS A 109 5.74 11.06 -16.83
N ILE A 110 6.95 10.75 -17.33
CA ILE A 110 8.04 11.74 -17.42
C ILE A 110 7.62 12.96 -18.26
N ARG A 111 6.92 12.77 -19.37
CA ARG A 111 6.45 13.89 -20.20
C ARG A 111 5.44 14.77 -19.48
N GLU A 112 4.55 14.18 -18.68
CA GLU A 112 3.59 14.94 -17.89
C GLU A 112 4.26 15.70 -16.74
N HIS A 113 5.29 15.10 -16.14
CA HIS A 113 6.06 15.68 -15.04
C HIS A 113 7.49 16.05 -15.47
N ALA A 114 7.64 16.77 -16.60
CA ALA A 114 8.95 17.02 -17.22
C ALA A 114 9.93 17.77 -16.28
N SER A 115 9.45 18.71 -15.47
CA SER A 115 10.25 19.43 -14.47
C SER A 115 10.54 18.61 -13.22
N GLU A 116 9.72 17.60 -12.90
CA GLU A 116 9.78 16.82 -11.69
C GLU A 116 9.60 15.30 -11.94
N PRO A 117 10.44 14.67 -12.79
CA PRO A 117 10.26 13.28 -13.22
C PRO A 117 10.29 12.27 -12.06
N TRP A 118 10.82 12.65 -10.91
CA TRP A 118 10.78 11.85 -9.68
C TRP A 118 9.38 11.66 -9.09
N LEU A 119 8.40 12.50 -9.45
CA LEU A 119 7.00 12.30 -9.05
C LEU A 119 6.45 10.99 -9.57
N CYS A 120 6.96 10.48 -10.68
CA CYS A 120 6.61 9.17 -11.23
C CYS A 120 7.00 7.96 -10.36
N TYR A 121 7.61 8.17 -9.20
CA TYR A 121 7.81 7.10 -8.20
C TYR A 121 6.66 6.99 -7.20
N PHE A 122 5.72 7.92 -7.22
CA PHE A 122 4.53 7.91 -6.37
C PHE A 122 3.34 7.32 -7.13
N GLY A 123 2.63 6.40 -6.48
CA GLY A 123 1.61 5.56 -7.12
C GLY A 123 0.54 6.36 -7.86
N TYR A 124 0.05 7.43 -7.26
CA TYR A 124 -1.06 8.21 -7.82
C TYR A 124 -0.64 9.10 -9.01
N HIS A 125 0.62 9.52 -9.11
CA HIS A 125 1.16 10.18 -10.32
C HIS A 125 1.44 9.17 -11.44
N LEU A 126 1.88 7.96 -11.06
CA LEU A 126 2.24 6.93 -12.03
C LEU A 126 1.03 6.19 -12.61
N TYR A 127 -0.02 5.98 -11.82
CA TYR A 127 -1.17 5.14 -12.17
C TYR A 127 -1.87 5.52 -13.49
N PRO A 128 -2.10 6.81 -13.82
CA PRO A 128 -2.72 7.20 -15.10
C PRO A 128 -1.95 6.71 -16.33
N HIS A 129 -0.68 6.42 -16.18
CA HIS A 129 0.23 5.96 -17.24
C HIS A 129 0.36 4.45 -17.33
N ILE A 130 -0.28 3.68 -16.41
CA ILE A 130 -0.21 2.22 -16.40
C ILE A 130 -1.39 1.64 -17.19
N ARG A 131 -1.09 0.85 -18.22
CA ARG A 131 -2.08 0.17 -19.06
C ARG A 131 -2.24 -1.32 -18.76
N THR A 132 -1.26 -1.91 -18.07
CA THR A 132 -1.32 -3.29 -17.60
C THR A 132 -2.39 -3.42 -16.51
N PRO A 133 -3.24 -4.46 -16.52
CA PRO A 133 -4.16 -4.71 -15.43
C PRO A 133 -3.44 -4.71 -14.10
N LEU A 134 -3.82 -3.79 -13.20
CA LEU A 134 -3.19 -3.58 -11.90
C LEU A 134 -4.22 -3.73 -10.79
N PHE A 135 -3.90 -4.53 -9.78
CA PHE A 135 -4.57 -4.57 -8.49
C PHE A 135 -3.70 -3.86 -7.46
N VAL A 136 -4.28 -2.94 -6.71
CA VAL A 136 -3.59 -2.21 -5.64
C VAL A 136 -4.16 -2.63 -4.29
N PHE A 137 -3.32 -3.24 -3.48
CA PHE A 137 -3.55 -3.40 -2.05
C PHE A 137 -2.81 -2.29 -1.31
N GLN A 138 -3.51 -1.54 -0.44
CA GLN A 138 -2.89 -0.47 0.31
C GLN A 138 -3.60 -0.26 1.66
N TYR A 139 -2.85 -0.28 2.75
CA TYR A 139 -3.38 0.14 4.03
C TYR A 139 -3.65 1.64 4.03
N LEU A 140 -4.83 2.07 4.50
CA LEU A 140 -5.17 3.51 4.56
C LEU A 140 -4.28 4.27 5.55
N PHE A 141 -3.86 3.60 6.61
CA PHE A 141 -2.92 4.13 7.60
C PHE A 141 -1.59 3.38 7.52
N ASP A 142 -0.98 3.41 6.34
CA ASP A 142 0.26 2.68 6.09
C ASP A 142 1.37 3.14 7.03
N SER A 143 1.92 2.21 7.82
CA SER A 143 2.90 2.53 8.86
C SER A 143 4.24 3.00 8.30
N ALA A 144 4.63 2.59 7.08
CA ALA A 144 5.83 3.11 6.42
C ALA A 144 5.60 4.53 5.89
N GLN A 145 4.42 4.83 5.34
CA GLN A 145 4.03 6.18 4.95
C GLN A 145 4.02 7.12 6.15
N LEU A 146 3.35 6.73 7.25
CA LEU A 146 3.33 7.51 8.49
C LEU A 146 4.75 7.74 9.05
N ALA A 147 5.61 6.72 9.00
CA ALA A 147 7.00 6.85 9.40
C ALA A 147 7.80 7.81 8.50
N ALA A 148 7.53 7.83 7.20
CA ALA A 148 8.14 8.78 6.27
C ALA A 148 7.67 10.22 6.53
N GLU A 149 6.42 10.39 6.95
CA GLU A 149 5.86 11.69 7.38
C GLU A 149 6.35 12.13 8.77
N GLY A 150 7.16 11.30 9.47
CA GLY A 150 7.72 11.60 10.78
C GLY A 150 6.80 11.23 11.95
N VAL A 151 5.75 10.44 11.71
CA VAL A 151 4.79 10.00 12.74
C VAL A 151 4.90 8.49 12.92
N ARG A 152 5.66 8.03 13.91
CA ARG A 152 5.77 6.59 14.25
C ARG A 152 4.93 6.18 15.44
N ALA A 153 4.92 7.05 16.46
CA ALA A 153 4.19 6.86 17.71
C ALA A 153 3.61 8.24 18.11
N PRO A 154 2.42 8.60 17.59
CA PRO A 154 1.84 9.89 17.85
C PRO A 154 1.48 10.03 19.32
N ARG A 155 1.84 11.17 19.93
CA ARG A 155 1.59 11.52 21.35
C ARG A 155 0.88 12.86 21.52
N THR A 156 0.86 13.70 20.47
CA THR A 156 0.25 15.01 20.50
C THR A 156 -0.94 15.08 19.55
N ARG A 157 -1.91 15.95 19.82
CA ARG A 157 -3.05 16.19 18.95
C ARG A 157 -2.60 16.47 17.51
N SER A 158 -1.61 17.33 17.32
CA SER A 158 -1.08 17.68 16.00
C SER A 158 -0.48 16.49 15.24
N GLN A 159 0.11 15.50 15.95
CA GLN A 159 0.55 14.23 15.32
C GLN A 159 -0.62 13.36 14.92
N TRP A 160 -1.67 13.32 15.75
CA TRP A 160 -2.91 12.59 15.44
C TRP A 160 -3.65 13.19 14.26
N ASP A 161 -3.77 14.51 14.21
CA ASP A 161 -4.34 15.22 13.04
C ASP A 161 -3.59 14.84 11.76
N SER A 162 -2.25 14.66 11.84
CA SER A 162 -1.46 14.18 10.70
C SER A 162 -1.76 12.75 10.30
N VAL A 163 -1.98 11.84 11.27
CA VAL A 163 -2.38 10.45 10.98
C VAL A 163 -3.70 10.44 10.23
N HIS A 164 -4.70 11.18 10.72
CA HIS A 164 -6.01 11.26 10.07
C HIS A 164 -5.91 11.90 8.67
N ALA A 165 -5.14 12.99 8.54
CA ALA A 165 -4.90 13.63 7.26
C ALA A 165 -4.17 12.71 6.26
N SER A 166 -3.23 11.88 6.74
CA SER A 166 -2.55 10.88 5.90
C SER A 166 -3.53 9.81 5.42
N GLY A 167 -4.35 9.26 6.31
CA GLY A 167 -5.37 8.27 5.94
C GLY A 167 -6.40 8.82 4.95
N ALA A 168 -6.85 10.05 5.14
CA ALA A 168 -7.77 10.73 4.23
C ALA A 168 -7.13 10.95 2.84
N ALA A 169 -5.88 11.42 2.80
CA ALA A 169 -5.14 11.61 1.56
C ALA A 169 -4.89 10.28 0.83
N MET A 170 -4.53 9.22 1.58
CA MET A 170 -4.39 7.87 1.01
C MET A 170 -5.69 7.41 0.36
N ARG A 171 -6.81 7.52 1.06
CA ARG A 171 -8.15 7.18 0.55
C ARG A 171 -8.49 7.97 -0.72
N ALA A 172 -8.27 9.28 -0.72
CA ALA A 172 -8.53 10.15 -1.85
C ALA A 172 -7.68 9.78 -3.07
N SER A 173 -6.38 9.53 -2.86
CA SER A 173 -5.43 9.17 -3.93
C SER A 173 -5.78 7.84 -4.62
N LEU A 174 -6.45 6.92 -3.91
CA LEU A 174 -6.90 5.65 -4.46
C LEU A 174 -8.23 5.77 -5.25
N SER A 175 -8.86 6.95 -5.28
CA SER A 175 -10.18 7.12 -5.94
C SER A 175 -10.20 6.71 -7.42
N PRO A 176 -9.18 7.00 -8.26
CA PRO A 176 -9.18 6.62 -9.67
C PRO A 176 -8.80 5.14 -9.90
N VAL A 177 -8.31 4.43 -8.88
CA VAL A 177 -7.81 3.05 -9.05
C VAL A 177 -8.96 2.09 -9.31
N ARG A 178 -8.90 1.39 -10.45
CA ARG A 178 -9.98 0.51 -10.93
C ARG A 178 -10.15 -0.76 -10.11
N ALA A 179 -9.06 -1.30 -9.56
CA ALA A 179 -9.07 -2.49 -8.72
C ALA A 179 -8.21 -2.22 -7.48
N THR A 180 -8.88 -2.09 -6.33
CA THR A 180 -8.21 -1.75 -5.08
C THR A 180 -8.84 -2.45 -3.88
N PHE A 181 -8.00 -2.75 -2.89
CA PHE A 181 -8.39 -3.26 -1.59
C PHE A 181 -7.64 -2.46 -0.53
N ALA A 182 -8.37 -1.67 0.26
CA ALA A 182 -7.75 -0.72 1.18
C ALA A 182 -8.42 -0.73 2.56
N PRO A 183 -7.94 -1.57 3.50
CA PRO A 183 -8.45 -1.61 4.87
C PRO A 183 -7.88 -0.46 5.71
N ALA A 184 -8.64 -0.02 6.72
CA ALA A 184 -8.25 1.04 7.64
C ALA A 184 -7.34 0.52 8.77
N CYS A 185 -6.27 -0.18 8.42
CA CYS A 185 -5.32 -0.74 9.37
C CYS A 185 -4.03 0.08 9.45
N VAL A 186 -3.41 0.08 10.64
CA VAL A 186 -2.03 0.56 10.83
C VAL A 186 -1.09 -0.62 10.61
N ALA A 187 -0.64 -0.81 9.40
CA ALA A 187 0.26 -1.88 9.02
C ALA A 187 1.00 -1.53 7.72
N HIS A 188 1.94 -2.37 7.30
CA HIS A 188 2.67 -2.22 6.05
C HIS A 188 3.05 -3.59 5.49
N GLY A 189 2.70 -3.85 4.23
CA GLY A 189 2.90 -5.13 3.57
C GLY A 189 1.95 -6.22 4.09
N ALA A 190 1.16 -6.82 3.22
CA ALA A 190 0.23 -7.88 3.58
C ALA A 190 0.68 -9.24 3.04
N LEU A 191 0.99 -9.34 1.76
CA LEU A 191 1.14 -10.62 1.06
C LEU A 191 2.29 -11.50 1.55
N ALA A 192 3.28 -10.91 2.23
CA ALA A 192 4.38 -11.64 2.84
C ALA A 192 4.08 -12.12 4.28
N ARG A 193 2.85 -11.95 4.76
CA ARG A 193 2.44 -12.27 6.14
C ARG A 193 1.22 -13.19 6.13
N PRO A 194 1.10 -14.14 7.08
CA PRO A 194 -0.05 -15.07 7.14
C PRO A 194 -1.40 -14.36 7.26
N GLU A 195 -1.42 -13.18 7.87
CA GLU A 195 -2.63 -12.39 8.12
C GLU A 195 -3.36 -11.95 6.84
N TRP A 196 -2.69 -11.98 5.68
CA TRP A 196 -3.34 -11.63 4.41
C TRP A 196 -4.58 -12.50 4.12
N LEU A 197 -4.61 -13.73 4.65
CA LEU A 197 -5.73 -14.67 4.48
C LEU A 197 -6.99 -14.19 5.20
N SER A 198 -6.85 -13.48 6.31
CA SER A 198 -7.96 -13.06 7.19
C SER A 198 -8.38 -11.61 6.99
N ILE A 199 -7.55 -10.78 6.37
CA ILE A 199 -7.91 -9.38 6.12
C ILE A 199 -9.14 -9.30 5.21
N ASN A 200 -10.16 -8.56 5.65
CA ASN A 200 -11.37 -8.35 4.88
C ASN A 200 -11.81 -6.88 4.89
N VAL A 201 -12.56 -6.48 3.87
CA VAL A 201 -13.24 -5.18 3.78
C VAL A 201 -14.66 -5.45 3.32
N SER A 202 -15.64 -4.97 4.07
CA SER A 202 -17.07 -5.18 3.80
C SER A 202 -17.41 -6.66 3.61
N GLY A 203 -16.88 -7.55 4.47
CA GLY A 203 -17.11 -8.99 4.43
C GLY A 203 -16.41 -9.76 3.30
N VAL A 204 -15.61 -9.08 2.49
CA VAL A 204 -14.83 -9.72 1.41
C VAL A 204 -13.38 -9.86 1.81
N SER A 205 -12.85 -11.08 1.84
CA SER A 205 -11.44 -11.32 2.15
C SER A 205 -10.52 -10.90 1.00
N LEU A 206 -9.26 -10.54 1.33
CA LEU A 206 -8.25 -10.18 0.34
C LEU A 206 -8.00 -11.29 -0.69
N PRO A 207 -7.85 -12.58 -0.32
CA PRO A 207 -7.72 -13.67 -1.29
C PRO A 207 -8.89 -13.75 -2.27
N ARG A 208 -10.13 -13.58 -1.77
CA ARG A 208 -11.33 -13.58 -2.62
C ARG A 208 -11.34 -12.41 -3.59
N ALA A 209 -10.95 -11.22 -3.13
CA ALA A 209 -10.85 -10.03 -3.97
C ALA A 209 -9.83 -10.22 -5.10
N ILE A 210 -8.63 -10.73 -4.78
CA ILE A 210 -7.57 -11.04 -5.74
C ILE A 210 -8.05 -12.10 -6.76
N ALA A 211 -8.58 -13.23 -6.30
CA ALA A 211 -9.07 -14.29 -7.17
C ALA A 211 -10.17 -13.79 -8.12
N CYS A 212 -11.07 -12.94 -7.66
CA CYS A 212 -12.10 -12.32 -8.49
C CYS A 212 -11.51 -11.35 -9.52
N TRP A 213 -10.50 -10.57 -9.12
CA TRP A 213 -9.81 -9.69 -10.05
C TRP A 213 -9.04 -10.49 -11.12
N GLU A 214 -8.29 -11.51 -10.73
CA GLU A 214 -7.58 -12.39 -11.69
C GLU A 214 -8.51 -13.03 -12.70
N ARG A 215 -9.66 -13.56 -12.27
CA ARG A 215 -10.66 -14.12 -13.19
C ARG A 215 -11.12 -13.10 -14.23
N ARG A 216 -11.37 -11.86 -13.79
CA ARG A 216 -11.81 -10.78 -14.70
C ARG A 216 -10.75 -10.40 -15.71
N VAL A 217 -9.50 -10.27 -15.32
CA VAL A 217 -8.40 -9.89 -16.23
C VAL A 217 -7.97 -11.03 -17.13
N SER A 218 -8.28 -12.27 -16.74
CA SER A 218 -8.03 -13.48 -17.55
C SER A 218 -9.14 -13.79 -18.52
N GLY A 219 -10.31 -13.14 -18.42
CA GLY A 219 -11.48 -13.46 -19.21
C GLY A 219 -12.13 -14.81 -18.87
N VAL A 220 -11.74 -15.44 -17.76
CA VAL A 220 -12.29 -16.72 -17.31
C VAL A 220 -13.66 -16.49 -16.69
N ARG A 221 -14.70 -17.10 -17.29
CA ARG A 221 -16.04 -17.12 -16.69
C ARG A 221 -16.05 -18.16 -15.57
N GLY A 222 -16.29 -17.72 -14.32
CA GLY A 222 -16.44 -18.61 -13.16
C GLY A 222 -17.87 -18.64 -12.66
N ARG A 223 -18.26 -19.74 -11.99
CA ARG A 223 -19.55 -19.82 -11.27
C ARG A 223 -19.50 -18.93 -10.02
N GLY A 224 -20.59 -18.21 -9.73
CA GLY A 224 -20.78 -17.38 -8.53
C GLY A 224 -20.43 -15.91 -8.72
N ALA A 225 -21.02 -15.07 -7.86
CA ALA A 225 -20.82 -13.63 -7.84
C ALA A 225 -19.40 -13.26 -7.42
N CYS A 226 -18.77 -12.40 -8.22
CA CYS A 226 -17.44 -11.88 -7.89
C CYS A 226 -17.54 -10.64 -6.97
N ALA A 227 -16.57 -10.53 -6.07
CA ALA A 227 -16.38 -9.37 -5.21
C ALA A 227 -16.34 -8.05 -6.02
N PRO A 228 -16.74 -6.93 -5.45
CA PRO A 228 -16.54 -5.62 -6.05
C PRO A 228 -15.08 -5.41 -6.46
N ARG A 229 -14.84 -4.59 -7.49
CA ARG A 229 -13.48 -4.26 -7.93
C ARG A 229 -12.77 -3.34 -6.94
N ARG A 230 -13.55 -2.54 -6.24
CA ARG A 230 -13.07 -1.56 -5.28
C ARG A 230 -13.63 -1.88 -3.91
N LEU A 231 -12.74 -2.15 -2.99
CA LEU A 231 -13.00 -2.43 -1.59
C LEU A 231 -12.12 -1.48 -0.77
N VAL A 232 -12.68 -0.34 -0.44
CA VAL A 232 -12.03 0.69 0.37
C VAL A 232 -12.84 0.84 1.65
N GLU A 233 -12.18 0.66 2.80
CA GLU A 233 -12.81 0.80 4.10
C GLU A 233 -13.50 2.16 4.25
N ARG A 234 -14.71 2.18 4.80
CA ARG A 234 -15.46 3.42 5.00
C ARG A 234 -15.10 4.14 6.29
N CYS A 235 -14.72 3.38 7.31
CA CYS A 235 -14.31 3.94 8.58
C CYS A 235 -13.12 4.88 8.42
N SER A 236 -13.17 6.04 9.07
CA SER A 236 -12.15 7.08 9.04
C SER A 236 -11.08 6.93 10.12
N TRP A 237 -11.24 5.97 11.05
CA TRP A 237 -10.32 5.75 12.15
C TRP A 237 -9.31 4.65 11.83
N PRO A 238 -8.05 4.80 12.29
CA PRO A 238 -7.10 3.71 12.21
C PRO A 238 -7.55 2.52 13.05
N GLN A 239 -7.27 1.30 12.58
CA GLN A 239 -7.59 0.03 13.25
C GLN A 239 -9.10 -0.24 13.51
N CYS A 240 -10.00 0.52 12.92
CA CYS A 240 -11.44 0.29 13.05
C CYS A 240 -11.95 -0.99 12.36
N ASN A 241 -11.16 -1.56 11.45
CA ASN A 241 -11.48 -2.83 10.82
C ASN A 241 -11.06 -4.01 11.71
N GLY A 242 -12.02 -4.87 12.08
CA GLY A 242 -11.80 -6.01 12.98
C GLY A 242 -10.78 -7.04 12.49
N SER A 243 -10.53 -7.09 11.19
CA SER A 243 -9.54 -7.99 10.58
C SER A 243 -8.13 -7.42 10.50
N CYS A 244 -7.89 -6.18 10.97
CA CYS A 244 -6.56 -5.61 10.98
C CYS A 244 -5.57 -6.47 11.78
N PRO A 245 -4.31 -6.55 11.35
CA PRO A 245 -3.26 -7.18 12.15
C PRO A 245 -3.20 -6.62 13.56
N ARG A 246 -3.01 -7.49 14.54
CA ARG A 246 -2.91 -7.08 15.94
C ARG A 246 -1.60 -6.34 16.16
N LEU A 247 -1.67 -5.19 16.79
CA LEU A 247 -0.48 -4.45 17.17
C LEU A 247 0.06 -5.00 18.49
N ARG A 248 1.35 -5.27 18.54
CA ARG A 248 2.03 -5.74 19.75
C ARG A 248 3.01 -4.68 20.23
N ASP A 249 3.11 -4.52 21.55
CA ASP A 249 4.15 -3.70 22.16
C ASP A 249 5.52 -4.35 21.84
N PRO A 250 6.46 -3.61 21.23
CA PRO A 250 7.74 -4.19 20.84
C PRO A 250 8.63 -4.58 22.03
N ARG A 251 8.33 -4.11 23.26
CA ARG A 251 9.10 -4.43 24.45
C ARG A 251 8.55 -5.64 25.20
N THR A 252 7.21 -5.73 25.30
CA THR A 252 6.57 -6.80 26.07
C THR A 252 6.08 -7.95 25.20
N GLY A 253 5.91 -7.73 23.87
CA GLY A 253 5.30 -8.69 22.95
C GLY A 253 3.79 -8.84 23.14
N GLU A 254 3.20 -8.19 24.14
CA GLU A 254 1.78 -8.24 24.44
C GLU A 254 0.96 -7.46 23.38
N GLU A 255 -0.28 -7.89 23.18
CA GLU A 255 -1.21 -7.17 22.32
C GLU A 255 -1.59 -5.84 22.95
N VAL A 256 -1.44 -4.75 22.21
CA VAL A 256 -1.91 -3.43 22.63
C VAL A 256 -3.43 -3.43 22.63
N ALA A 257 -4.05 -3.16 23.78
CA ALA A 257 -5.50 -3.07 23.91
C ALA A 257 -6.08 -2.05 22.92
N LEU A 258 -7.14 -2.43 22.21
CA LEU A 258 -7.72 -1.60 21.15
C LEU A 258 -8.15 -0.22 21.69
N ALA A 259 -8.75 -0.17 22.88
CA ALA A 259 -9.16 1.09 23.48
C ALA A 259 -7.95 2.02 23.77
N SER A 260 -6.85 1.46 24.30
CA SER A 260 -5.61 2.22 24.54
C SER A 260 -5.00 2.72 23.22
N LEU A 261 -5.06 1.88 22.19
CA LEU A 261 -4.62 2.28 20.86
C LEU A 261 -5.50 3.42 20.32
N LEU A 262 -6.82 3.28 20.34
CA LEU A 262 -7.76 4.29 19.86
C LEU A 262 -7.68 5.59 20.66
N GLN A 263 -7.46 5.49 21.98
CA GLN A 263 -7.18 6.65 22.82
C GLN A 263 -5.92 7.37 22.37
N SER A 264 -4.88 6.61 22.07
CA SER A 264 -3.66 7.19 21.50
C SER A 264 -3.88 7.80 20.11
N PHE A 265 -4.94 7.42 19.38
CA PHE A 265 -5.42 8.03 18.12
C PHE A 265 -6.47 9.13 18.32
N GLY A 266 -6.64 9.61 19.54
CA GLY A 266 -7.51 10.76 19.86
C GLY A 266 -8.96 10.39 20.18
N LEU A 267 -9.28 9.09 20.39
CA LEU A 267 -10.59 8.73 20.93
C LEU A 267 -10.74 9.29 22.35
N ASP A 268 -11.76 10.06 22.58
CA ASP A 268 -12.18 10.45 23.93
C ASP A 268 -12.86 9.26 24.62
N VAL A 269 -12.05 8.45 25.32
CA VAL A 269 -12.54 7.26 26.03
C VAL A 269 -13.58 7.62 27.09
N ARG A 270 -13.46 8.79 27.76
CA ARG A 270 -14.43 9.21 28.80
C ARG A 270 -15.77 9.60 28.18
N GLY A 271 -15.73 10.43 27.13
CA GLY A 271 -16.93 10.80 26.39
C GLY A 271 -17.59 9.62 25.70
N ALA A 272 -16.83 8.73 25.11
CA ALA A 272 -17.34 7.50 24.50
C ALA A 272 -17.99 6.57 25.54
N ALA A 273 -17.34 6.35 26.68
CA ALA A 273 -17.90 5.55 27.78
C ALA A 273 -19.20 6.14 28.32
N ALA A 274 -19.24 7.45 28.57
CA ALA A 274 -20.43 8.16 29.01
C ALA A 274 -21.60 8.03 28.02
N ALA A 275 -21.33 8.19 26.71
CA ALA A 275 -22.33 8.02 25.67
C ALA A 275 -22.90 6.57 25.58
N MET A 276 -22.12 5.57 25.99
CA MET A 276 -22.50 4.16 26.01
C MET A 276 -23.06 3.71 27.38
N GLY A 277 -23.16 4.60 28.38
CA GLY A 277 -23.55 4.25 29.73
C GLY A 277 -22.55 3.32 30.46
N LEU A 278 -21.27 3.37 30.08
CA LEU A 278 -20.19 2.53 30.61
C LEU A 278 -19.21 3.36 31.45
N ASP A 279 -18.52 2.69 32.39
CA ASP A 279 -17.35 3.27 33.03
C ASP A 279 -16.14 3.28 32.06
N ALA A 280 -15.34 4.34 32.11
CA ALA A 280 -14.16 4.48 31.23
C ALA A 280 -13.13 3.35 31.42
N ARG A 281 -13.03 2.80 32.65
CA ARG A 281 -12.16 1.64 32.92
C ARG A 281 -12.73 0.36 32.31
N ALA A 282 -14.05 0.20 32.29
CA ALA A 282 -14.71 -0.93 31.62
C ALA A 282 -14.42 -0.88 30.12
N LEU A 283 -14.59 0.27 29.49
CA LEU A 283 -14.30 0.46 28.07
C LEU A 283 -12.84 0.14 27.70
N THR A 284 -11.86 0.51 28.55
CA THR A 284 -10.45 0.19 28.30
C THR A 284 -10.08 -1.27 28.47
N ARG A 285 -10.91 -2.06 29.17
CA ARG A 285 -10.70 -3.50 29.38
C ARG A 285 -11.42 -4.37 28.35
N MET A 286 -12.33 -3.78 27.58
CA MET A 286 -13.06 -4.53 26.55
C MET A 286 -12.12 -5.16 25.53
N SER A 287 -12.45 -6.38 25.15
CA SER A 287 -11.80 -7.03 24.01
C SER A 287 -12.10 -6.28 22.72
N ARG A 288 -11.29 -6.54 21.71
CA ARG A 288 -11.51 -5.98 20.37
C ARG A 288 -12.89 -6.36 19.81
N ALA A 289 -13.33 -7.59 20.04
CA ALA A 289 -14.62 -8.08 19.56
C ALA A 289 -15.80 -7.34 20.20
N GLU A 290 -15.68 -6.97 21.48
CA GLU A 290 -16.69 -6.21 22.22
C GLU A 290 -16.68 -4.72 21.87
N LEU A 291 -15.50 -4.14 21.59
CA LEU A 291 -15.36 -2.71 21.37
C LEU A 291 -15.74 -2.29 19.93
N LEU A 292 -15.39 -3.09 18.92
CA LEU A 292 -15.58 -2.70 17.51
C LEU A 292 -17.06 -2.44 17.14
N PRO A 293 -18.05 -3.23 17.57
CA PRO A 293 -19.46 -2.95 17.31
C PRO A 293 -19.91 -1.60 17.88
N LEU A 294 -19.34 -1.20 19.03
CA LEU A 294 -19.68 0.06 19.70
C LEU A 294 -19.08 1.29 18.99
N LEU A 295 -17.99 1.09 18.24
CA LEU A 295 -17.31 2.14 17.47
C LEU A 295 -17.82 2.22 16.02
N ALA A 296 -18.61 1.24 15.57
CA ALA A 296 -19.23 1.31 14.25
C ALA A 296 -20.20 2.49 14.23
N PRO A 297 -20.17 3.37 13.21
CA PRO A 297 -21.20 4.38 13.07
C PRO A 297 -22.54 3.64 12.94
N HIS A 298 -23.50 4.03 13.74
CA HIS A 298 -24.88 3.58 13.54
C HIS A 298 -25.27 4.01 12.12
N THR A 299 -25.38 3.03 11.22
CA THR A 299 -25.79 3.19 9.83
C THR A 299 -27.26 3.59 9.76
#